data_dfae6d77cf12711fb46d59676d4e1fc6
#
_entry.id   dfae6d77cf12711fb46d59676d4e1fc6
#
_cell.length_a   1.000
_cell.length_b   1.000
_cell.length_c   1.000
_cell.angle_alpha   90.00
_cell.angle_beta   90.00
_cell.angle_gamma   90.00
#
_symmetry.space_group_name_H-M   'P 1'
#
loop_
_entity.id
_entity.type
_entity.pdbx_description
1 polymer ?
#
loop_
_entity_poly.entity_id
_entity_poly.type
_entity_poly.pdbx_seq_one_letter_code
_entity_poly.pdbx_strand_id
1 'polypeptide(L)'
;MYRVFVFDLDGTLLNDSLEISEKDRKVIERLSRNCHVVFASGRMLVSTLNVEKKYFGRTFPTIAYNGAMVYIPEEGVILNEKVPPEVAKDIVEYVKQFNVHWQAYIDDVLYSEKDNEEIRGYAKHSSVEYRVEPKLLELVSKVGTTKILLIDTPEKLDELKKILLEKFNNVVKVFKSFPTYLEIVPENVDKGKALRFLRERMGWKKEEIVVFGDNENDLFMFEE
;
A
#
# COMPACT_ATOMS: atom_id res chain seq x y z
N MET A 1 -28.14 6.04 9.72
CA MET A 1 -27.39 5.47 10.86
C MET A 1 -26.08 4.94 10.30
N TYR A 2 -24.95 5.32 10.89
CA TYR A 2 -23.63 4.86 10.42
C TYR A 2 -23.45 3.36 10.74
N ARG A 3 -22.95 2.62 9.75
CA ARG A 3 -22.79 1.16 9.81
C ARG A 3 -21.42 0.67 9.36
N VAL A 4 -20.62 1.53 8.69
CA VAL A 4 -19.30 1.22 8.18
C VAL A 4 -18.31 2.26 8.71
N PHE A 5 -17.22 1.80 9.30
CA PHE A 5 -16.18 2.65 9.88
C PHE A 5 -14.86 2.29 9.23
N VAL A 6 -14.28 3.24 8.50
CA VAL A 6 -13.03 3.09 7.75
C VAL A 6 -11.93 3.84 8.49
N PHE A 7 -10.86 3.16 8.80
CA PHE A 7 -9.74 3.73 9.54
C PHE A 7 -8.44 3.63 8.74
N ASP A 8 -7.79 4.76 8.53
CA ASP A 8 -6.37 4.75 8.21
C ASP A 8 -5.56 4.26 9.42
N LEU A 9 -4.34 3.75 9.16
CA LEU A 9 -3.46 3.22 10.20
C LEU A 9 -2.43 4.25 10.66
N ASP A 10 -1.55 4.69 9.78
CA ASP A 10 -0.34 5.45 10.12
C ASP A 10 -0.66 6.94 10.37
N GLY A 11 -0.55 7.40 11.61
CA GLY A 11 -0.93 8.76 12.00
C GLY A 11 -2.39 8.87 12.45
N THR A 12 -3.24 7.87 12.19
CA THR A 12 -4.64 7.83 12.60
C THR A 12 -4.86 6.87 13.77
N LEU A 13 -4.72 5.57 13.56
CA LEU A 13 -4.86 4.57 14.63
C LEU A 13 -3.53 4.21 15.31
N LEU A 14 -2.46 4.18 14.53
CA LEU A 14 -1.12 3.94 15.05
C LEU A 14 -0.49 5.26 15.50
N ASN A 15 -0.07 5.30 16.75
CA ASN A 15 0.72 6.41 17.32
C ASN A 15 2.18 6.38 16.81
N ASP A 16 3.00 7.35 17.25
CA ASP A 16 4.43 7.45 16.89
C ASP A 16 5.26 6.21 17.27
N SER A 17 4.78 5.40 18.21
CA SER A 17 5.40 4.12 18.60
C SER A 17 4.87 2.94 17.77
N LEU A 18 4.07 3.20 16.74
CA LEU A 18 3.39 2.20 15.91
C LEU A 18 2.48 1.27 16.72
N GLU A 19 1.78 1.82 17.70
CA GLU A 19 0.87 1.08 18.58
C GLU A 19 -0.55 1.65 18.54
N ILE A 20 -1.55 0.77 18.57
CA ILE A 20 -2.96 1.15 18.77
C ILE A 20 -3.21 1.29 20.27
N SER A 21 -3.76 2.43 20.69
CA SER A 21 -4.09 2.65 22.10
C SER A 21 -5.15 1.65 22.58
N GLU A 22 -5.07 1.30 23.88
CA GLU A 22 -6.06 0.40 24.49
C GLU A 22 -7.49 0.96 24.42
N LYS A 23 -7.63 2.29 24.41
CA LYS A 23 -8.91 2.98 24.26
C LYS A 23 -9.48 2.76 22.85
N ASP A 24 -8.67 2.98 21.82
CA ASP A 24 -9.09 2.83 20.42
C ASP A 24 -9.37 1.36 20.09
N ARG A 25 -8.51 0.44 20.58
CA ARG A 25 -8.72 -1.00 20.48
C ARG A 25 -10.10 -1.40 21.00
N LYS A 26 -10.47 -0.98 22.22
CA LYS A 26 -11.78 -1.30 22.82
C LYS A 26 -12.95 -0.70 22.03
N VAL A 27 -12.78 0.52 21.48
CA VAL A 27 -13.81 1.15 20.65
C VAL A 27 -14.03 0.36 19.37
N ILE A 28 -12.95 -0.01 18.66
CA ILE A 28 -13.03 -0.79 17.42
C ILE A 28 -13.64 -2.18 17.68
N GLU A 29 -13.22 -2.86 18.75
CA GLU A 29 -13.83 -4.14 19.14
C GLU A 29 -15.34 -4.03 19.40
N ARG A 30 -15.77 -2.93 20.03
CA ARG A 30 -17.21 -2.68 20.26
C ARG A 30 -17.95 -2.37 18.96
N LEU A 31 -17.39 -1.53 18.08
CA LEU A 31 -17.97 -1.21 16.78
C LEU A 31 -18.12 -2.48 15.93
N SER A 32 -17.12 -3.32 15.90
CA SER A 32 -17.08 -4.53 15.07
C SER A 32 -18.09 -5.62 15.45
N ARG A 33 -18.83 -5.45 16.55
CA ARG A 33 -19.94 -6.36 16.94
C ARG A 33 -21.22 -6.12 16.14
N ASN A 34 -21.45 -4.88 15.71
CA ASN A 34 -22.71 -4.47 15.08
C ASN A 34 -22.51 -3.63 13.81
N CYS A 35 -21.27 -3.31 13.47
CA CYS A 35 -20.89 -2.48 12.33
C CYS A 35 -19.74 -3.16 11.57
N HIS A 36 -19.57 -2.75 10.32
CA HIS A 36 -18.42 -3.10 9.53
C HIS A 36 -17.23 -2.19 9.89
N VAL A 37 -16.09 -2.79 10.11
CA VAL A 37 -14.81 -2.08 10.29
C VAL A 37 -13.95 -2.39 9.09
N VAL A 38 -13.32 -1.38 8.52
CA VAL A 38 -12.41 -1.46 7.36
C VAL A 38 -11.11 -0.75 7.73
N PHE A 39 -9.98 -1.36 7.40
CA PHE A 39 -8.69 -0.68 7.49
C PHE A 39 -8.23 -0.23 6.10
N ALA A 40 -7.62 0.96 6.00
CA ALA A 40 -7.12 1.52 4.75
C ALA A 40 -5.71 2.10 4.94
N SER A 41 -4.70 1.51 4.30
CA SER A 41 -3.30 1.86 4.54
C SER A 41 -2.47 1.89 3.25
N GLY A 42 -1.37 2.66 3.28
CA GLY A 42 -0.30 2.59 2.27
C GLY A 42 0.62 1.38 2.41
N ARG A 43 0.51 0.64 3.52
CA ARG A 43 1.32 -0.54 3.81
C ARG A 43 1.00 -1.72 2.89
N MET A 44 1.91 -2.70 2.86
CA MET A 44 1.63 -4.04 2.32
C MET A 44 0.42 -4.66 3.03
N LEU A 45 -0.32 -5.50 2.32
CA LEU A 45 -1.48 -6.21 2.91
C LEU A 45 -1.03 -7.06 4.10
N VAL A 46 0.02 -7.87 3.95
CA VAL A 46 0.55 -8.71 5.03
C VAL A 46 0.91 -7.90 6.28
N SER A 47 1.50 -6.71 6.11
CA SER A 47 1.84 -5.82 7.23
C SER A 47 0.58 -5.32 7.95
N THR A 48 -0.44 -4.90 7.19
CA THR A 48 -1.72 -4.46 7.76
C THR A 48 -2.43 -5.58 8.49
N LEU A 49 -2.52 -6.77 7.88
CA LEU A 49 -3.14 -7.94 8.51
C LEU A 49 -2.40 -8.40 9.77
N ASN A 50 -1.08 -8.22 9.85
CA ASN A 50 -0.31 -8.51 11.07
C ASN A 50 -0.68 -7.55 12.21
N VAL A 51 -0.89 -6.26 11.91
CA VAL A 51 -1.40 -5.28 12.90
C VAL A 51 -2.78 -5.71 13.38
N GLU A 52 -3.70 -6.04 12.48
CA GLU A 52 -5.04 -6.47 12.82
C GLU A 52 -5.04 -7.72 13.72
N LYS A 53 -4.28 -8.74 13.36
CA LYS A 53 -4.13 -9.96 14.16
C LYS A 53 -3.52 -9.70 15.51
N LYS A 54 -2.50 -8.84 15.59
CA LYS A 54 -1.83 -8.47 16.85
C LYS A 54 -2.81 -7.85 17.84
N TYR A 55 -3.66 -6.92 17.39
CA TYR A 55 -4.51 -6.13 18.28
C TYR A 55 -5.92 -6.70 18.46
N PHE A 56 -6.45 -7.41 17.44
CA PHE A 56 -7.85 -7.86 17.44
C PHE A 56 -8.00 -9.38 17.33
N GLY A 57 -6.91 -10.13 17.14
CA GLY A 57 -6.94 -11.60 17.00
C GLY A 57 -7.62 -12.10 15.72
N ARG A 58 -7.95 -11.21 14.78
CA ARG A 58 -8.62 -11.51 13.51
C ARG A 58 -8.29 -10.46 12.45
N THR A 59 -8.72 -10.71 11.22
CA THR A 59 -8.62 -9.75 10.11
C THR A 59 -9.96 -9.11 9.77
N PHE A 60 -9.91 -8.01 9.04
CA PHE A 60 -11.05 -7.22 8.59
C PHE A 60 -10.97 -6.99 7.07
N PRO A 61 -12.03 -6.53 6.42
CA PRO A 61 -11.90 -5.95 5.09
C PRO A 61 -10.83 -4.86 5.08
N THR A 62 -9.88 -4.95 4.16
CA THR A 62 -8.66 -4.15 4.18
C THR A 62 -8.34 -3.60 2.80
N ILE A 63 -8.06 -2.29 2.74
CA ILE A 63 -7.51 -1.58 1.59
C ILE A 63 -6.02 -1.39 1.88
N ALA A 64 -5.16 -1.96 1.04
CA ALA A 64 -3.70 -1.90 1.16
C ALA A 64 -3.06 -1.24 -0.05
N TYR A 65 -1.75 -0.92 0.05
CA TYR A 65 -0.97 -0.27 -1.04
C TYR A 65 -1.65 1.00 -1.57
N ASN A 66 -2.21 1.86 -0.69
CA ASN A 66 -2.95 3.06 -1.07
C ASN A 66 -4.10 2.79 -2.04
N GLY A 67 -4.74 1.63 -1.97
CA GLY A 67 -5.87 1.27 -2.82
C GLY A 67 -5.55 0.31 -3.96
N ALA A 68 -4.29 -0.06 -4.19
CA ALA A 68 -3.96 -1.03 -5.23
C ALA A 68 -4.41 -2.46 -4.89
N MET A 69 -4.67 -2.76 -3.62
CA MET A 69 -5.10 -4.09 -3.19
C MET A 69 -6.27 -3.99 -2.20
N VAL A 70 -7.29 -4.82 -2.40
CA VAL A 70 -8.44 -4.95 -1.50
C VAL A 70 -8.59 -6.41 -1.09
N TYR A 71 -8.77 -6.61 0.20
CA TYR A 71 -8.91 -7.92 0.83
C TYR A 71 -10.20 -8.00 1.64
N ILE A 72 -10.86 -9.15 1.60
CA ILE A 72 -11.98 -9.52 2.47
C ILE A 72 -11.63 -10.86 3.14
N PRO A 73 -11.80 -11.01 4.47
CA PRO A 73 -11.36 -12.20 5.20
C PRO A 73 -11.85 -13.53 4.62
N GLU A 74 -13.10 -13.58 4.15
CA GLU A 74 -13.75 -14.81 3.65
C GLU A 74 -13.41 -15.10 2.18
N GLU A 75 -12.98 -14.09 1.42
CA GLU A 75 -12.76 -14.20 -0.04
C GLU A 75 -11.26 -14.11 -0.42
N GLY A 76 -10.42 -13.59 0.47
CA GLY A 76 -9.02 -13.28 0.17
C GLY A 76 -8.85 -11.95 -0.56
N VAL A 77 -7.86 -11.83 -1.42
CA VAL A 77 -7.61 -10.65 -2.25
C VAL A 77 -8.62 -10.61 -3.39
N ILE A 78 -9.47 -9.57 -3.43
CA ILE A 78 -10.53 -9.38 -4.43
C ILE A 78 -10.21 -8.30 -5.46
N LEU A 79 -9.19 -7.48 -5.22
CA LEU A 79 -8.62 -6.50 -6.14
C LEU A 79 -7.11 -6.48 -5.97
N ASN A 80 -6.37 -6.52 -7.09
CA ASN A 80 -4.91 -6.36 -7.10
C ASN A 80 -4.53 -5.62 -8.40
N GLU A 81 -4.53 -4.28 -8.31
CA GLU A 81 -4.08 -3.42 -9.40
C GLU A 81 -2.56 -3.45 -9.50
N LYS A 82 -2.05 -3.62 -10.71
CA LYS A 82 -0.61 -3.73 -10.98
C LYS A 82 -0.17 -2.72 -12.03
N VAL A 83 1.06 -2.24 -11.88
CA VAL A 83 1.80 -1.65 -12.99
C VAL A 83 1.95 -2.76 -14.04
N PRO A 84 1.50 -2.53 -15.29
CA PRO A 84 1.55 -3.56 -16.33
C PRO A 84 2.96 -4.10 -16.56
N PRO A 85 3.11 -5.38 -16.95
CA PRO A 85 4.42 -6.02 -17.11
C PRO A 85 5.40 -5.26 -18.00
N GLU A 86 4.95 -4.78 -19.16
CA GLU A 86 5.76 -4.00 -20.10
C GLU A 86 6.19 -2.65 -19.52
N VAL A 87 5.27 -1.95 -18.83
CA VAL A 87 5.56 -0.66 -18.20
C VAL A 87 6.54 -0.83 -17.03
N ALA A 88 6.32 -1.84 -16.20
CA ALA A 88 7.18 -2.16 -15.07
C ALA A 88 8.60 -2.54 -15.54
N LYS A 89 8.70 -3.31 -16.63
CA LYS A 89 9.97 -3.62 -17.30
C LYS A 89 10.69 -2.35 -17.72
N ASP A 90 10.04 -1.49 -18.50
CA ASP A 90 10.64 -0.26 -19.04
C ASP A 90 11.11 0.67 -17.92
N ILE A 91 10.33 0.80 -16.84
CA ILE A 91 10.70 1.58 -15.65
C ILE A 91 11.97 1.00 -15.02
N VAL A 92 12.00 -0.32 -14.76
CA VAL A 92 13.13 -0.97 -14.09
C VAL A 92 14.39 -0.92 -14.97
N GLU A 93 14.30 -1.20 -16.27
CA GLU A 93 15.42 -1.08 -17.20
C GLU A 93 15.98 0.35 -17.22
N TYR A 94 15.11 1.35 -17.12
CA TYR A 94 15.54 2.74 -17.08
C TYR A 94 16.25 3.10 -15.76
N VAL A 95 15.66 2.78 -14.61
CA VAL A 95 16.21 3.17 -13.29
C VAL A 95 17.51 2.42 -12.97
N LYS A 96 17.70 1.20 -13.48
CA LYS A 96 18.95 0.43 -13.33
C LYS A 96 20.18 1.16 -13.90
N GLN A 97 20.03 2.06 -14.88
CA GLN A 97 21.11 2.85 -15.43
C GLN A 97 21.70 3.86 -14.43
N PHE A 98 20.94 4.21 -13.39
CA PHE A 98 21.33 5.15 -12.35
C PHE A 98 21.94 4.49 -11.11
N ASN A 99 22.14 3.16 -11.12
CA ASN A 99 22.64 2.41 -9.97
C ASN A 99 21.91 2.74 -8.67
N VAL A 100 20.58 2.80 -8.73
CA VAL A 100 19.69 2.98 -7.58
C VAL A 100 19.22 1.60 -7.08
N HIS A 101 19.06 1.43 -5.76
CA HIS A 101 18.40 0.25 -5.26
C HIS A 101 16.92 0.26 -5.66
N TRP A 102 16.44 -0.85 -6.17
CA TRP A 102 15.03 -1.05 -6.47
C TRP A 102 14.52 -2.37 -5.92
N GLN A 103 13.25 -2.39 -5.57
CA GLN A 103 12.53 -3.56 -5.10
C GLN A 103 11.11 -3.55 -5.66
N ALA A 104 10.49 -4.72 -5.77
CA ALA A 104 9.16 -4.89 -6.33
C ALA A 104 8.26 -5.70 -5.40
N TYR A 105 6.95 -5.46 -5.51
CA TYR A 105 5.92 -6.10 -4.70
C TYR A 105 5.01 -6.90 -5.61
N ILE A 106 5.08 -8.22 -5.54
CA ILE A 106 4.32 -9.14 -6.40
C ILE A 106 3.51 -10.06 -5.50
N ASP A 107 2.18 -10.02 -5.66
CA ASP A 107 1.24 -10.84 -4.91
C ASP A 107 1.48 -10.79 -3.37
N ASP A 108 1.64 -9.56 -2.87
CA ASP A 108 1.91 -9.22 -1.47
C ASP A 108 3.23 -9.78 -0.91
N VAL A 109 4.18 -10.11 -1.77
CA VAL A 109 5.54 -10.50 -1.40
C VAL A 109 6.52 -9.43 -1.86
N LEU A 110 7.43 -9.02 -0.96
CA LEU A 110 8.52 -8.10 -1.24
C LEU A 110 9.69 -8.85 -1.87
N TYR A 111 10.15 -8.38 -3.02
CA TYR A 111 11.29 -8.95 -3.75
C TYR A 111 12.39 -7.92 -3.97
N SER A 112 13.64 -8.37 -3.90
CA SER A 112 14.84 -7.62 -4.32
C SER A 112 15.73 -8.50 -5.20
N GLU A 113 16.48 -7.91 -6.13
CA GLU A 113 17.48 -8.66 -6.91
C GLU A 113 18.66 -9.16 -6.07
N LYS A 114 18.95 -8.47 -4.96
CA LYS A 114 20.11 -8.70 -4.10
C LYS A 114 19.74 -8.62 -2.63
N ASP A 115 20.47 -9.34 -1.81
CA ASP A 115 20.48 -9.16 -0.36
C ASP A 115 21.54 -8.09 0.01
N ASN A 116 21.09 -6.86 0.20
CA ASN A 116 21.93 -5.69 0.51
C ASN A 116 21.39 -4.91 1.73
N GLU A 117 22.07 -3.83 2.10
CA GLU A 117 21.70 -3.04 3.27
C GLU A 117 20.34 -2.35 3.12
N GLU A 118 20.02 -1.90 1.90
CA GLU A 118 18.78 -1.20 1.59
C GLU A 118 17.56 -2.09 1.83
N ILE A 119 17.55 -3.33 1.26
CA ILE A 119 16.42 -4.24 1.44
C ILE A 119 16.29 -4.71 2.89
N ARG A 120 17.41 -4.98 3.57
CA ARG A 120 17.40 -5.38 5.00
C ARG A 120 16.89 -4.26 5.87
N GLY A 121 17.34 -3.02 5.63
CA GLY A 121 16.88 -1.82 6.34
C GLY A 121 15.39 -1.59 6.13
N TYR A 122 14.93 -1.64 4.89
CA TYR A 122 13.51 -1.50 4.56
C TYR A 122 12.65 -2.59 5.20
N ALA A 123 13.02 -3.86 5.05
CA ALA A 123 12.27 -4.98 5.61
C ALA A 123 12.15 -4.91 7.14
N LYS A 124 13.22 -4.50 7.82
CA LYS A 124 13.21 -4.26 9.27
C LYS A 124 12.29 -3.10 9.64
N HIS A 125 12.40 -1.97 8.94
CA HIS A 125 11.57 -0.79 9.18
C HIS A 125 10.08 -1.08 8.99
N SER A 126 9.73 -1.79 7.92
CA SER A 126 8.36 -2.13 7.57
C SER A 126 7.83 -3.39 8.26
N SER A 127 8.68 -4.09 9.03
CA SER A 127 8.35 -5.36 9.72
C SER A 127 7.78 -6.41 8.76
N VAL A 128 8.42 -6.58 7.60
CA VAL A 128 8.03 -7.55 6.56
C VAL A 128 9.21 -8.43 6.17
N GLU A 129 8.90 -9.63 5.70
CA GLU A 129 9.89 -10.51 5.07
C GLU A 129 10.10 -10.14 3.60
N TYR A 130 11.25 -10.48 3.04
CA TYR A 130 11.55 -10.32 1.61
C TYR A 130 12.14 -11.58 1.02
N ARG A 131 12.08 -11.67 -0.31
CA ARG A 131 12.72 -12.73 -1.09
C ARG A 131 13.77 -12.13 -2.02
N VAL A 132 14.87 -12.84 -2.16
CA VAL A 132 15.91 -12.50 -3.16
C VAL A 132 15.61 -13.27 -4.43
N GLU A 133 15.39 -12.52 -5.52
CA GLU A 133 15.17 -13.08 -6.86
C GLU A 133 16.16 -12.41 -7.83
N PRO A 134 17.30 -13.07 -8.16
CA PRO A 134 18.32 -12.50 -9.05
C PRO A 134 17.79 -12.15 -10.44
N LYS A 135 16.69 -12.77 -10.86
CA LYS A 135 15.99 -12.52 -12.12
C LYS A 135 14.71 -11.72 -11.93
N LEU A 136 14.69 -10.83 -10.93
CA LEU A 136 13.49 -10.06 -10.58
C LEU A 136 12.95 -9.25 -11.78
N LEU A 137 13.82 -8.71 -12.62
CA LEU A 137 13.38 -8.01 -13.84
C LEU A 137 12.61 -8.95 -14.78
N GLU A 138 13.07 -10.19 -14.98
CA GLU A 138 12.33 -11.17 -15.80
C GLU A 138 10.97 -11.52 -15.17
N LEU A 139 10.89 -11.61 -13.85
CA LEU A 139 9.65 -11.89 -13.12
C LEU A 139 8.66 -10.73 -13.28
N VAL A 140 9.11 -9.50 -13.00
CA VAL A 140 8.29 -8.28 -13.14
C VAL A 140 7.79 -8.12 -14.58
N SER A 141 8.65 -8.41 -15.58
CA SER A 141 8.29 -8.34 -17.01
C SER A 141 7.23 -9.37 -17.44
N LYS A 142 6.96 -10.38 -16.62
CA LYS A 142 5.93 -11.41 -16.90
C LYS A 142 4.61 -11.13 -16.19
N VAL A 143 4.67 -10.68 -14.95
CA VAL A 143 3.46 -10.63 -14.09
C VAL A 143 3.09 -9.22 -13.61
N GLY A 144 3.89 -8.21 -13.94
CA GLY A 144 3.74 -6.86 -13.39
C GLY A 144 4.08 -6.79 -11.90
N THR A 145 3.76 -5.68 -11.27
CA THR A 145 4.01 -5.46 -9.84
C THR A 145 3.01 -4.49 -9.25
N THR A 146 2.57 -4.71 -8.01
CA THR A 146 1.67 -3.80 -7.31
C THR A 146 2.36 -2.47 -6.99
N LYS A 147 3.66 -2.50 -6.71
CA LYS A 147 4.49 -1.33 -6.42
C LYS A 147 5.94 -1.60 -6.80
N ILE A 148 6.65 -0.56 -7.27
CA ILE A 148 8.11 -0.50 -7.32
C ILE A 148 8.53 0.55 -6.30
N LEU A 149 9.57 0.25 -5.50
CA LEU A 149 10.19 1.21 -4.59
C LEU A 149 11.65 1.39 -4.96
N LEU A 150 12.08 2.65 -5.08
CA LEU A 150 13.49 3.02 -5.23
C LEU A 150 14.01 3.58 -3.91
N ILE A 151 15.23 3.20 -3.54
CA ILE A 151 15.90 3.68 -2.32
C ILE A 151 17.25 4.27 -2.72
N ASP A 152 17.44 5.56 -2.40
CA ASP A 152 18.70 6.29 -2.62
C ASP A 152 18.67 7.61 -1.84
N THR A 153 19.65 8.50 -2.10
CA THR A 153 19.67 9.85 -1.53
C THR A 153 18.48 10.68 -1.99
N PRO A 154 18.01 11.64 -1.16
CA PRO A 154 16.88 12.49 -1.50
C PRO A 154 17.03 13.21 -2.84
N GLU A 155 18.22 13.75 -3.13
CA GLU A 155 18.53 14.53 -4.33
C GLU A 155 18.40 13.68 -5.59
N LYS A 156 18.98 12.48 -5.56
CA LYS A 156 18.93 11.55 -6.69
C LYS A 156 17.49 11.07 -6.97
N LEU A 157 16.73 10.82 -5.91
CA LEU A 157 15.32 10.44 -6.06
C LEU A 157 14.45 11.59 -6.56
N ASP A 158 14.77 12.86 -6.23
CA ASP A 158 14.06 14.02 -6.75
C ASP A 158 14.31 14.22 -8.27
N GLU A 159 15.51 13.93 -8.75
CA GLU A 159 15.82 13.91 -10.18
C GLU A 159 15.10 12.79 -10.90
N LEU A 160 15.17 11.56 -10.36
CA LEU A 160 14.48 10.39 -10.93
C LEU A 160 12.97 10.58 -10.96
N LYS A 161 12.37 11.17 -9.92
CA LYS A 161 10.94 11.48 -9.89
C LYS A 161 10.51 12.33 -11.07
N LYS A 162 11.25 13.42 -11.37
CA LYS A 162 10.95 14.32 -12.50
C LYS A 162 10.97 13.57 -13.82
N ILE A 163 12.02 12.80 -14.05
CA ILE A 163 12.21 12.04 -15.28
C ILE A 163 11.13 10.97 -15.44
N LEU A 164 10.81 10.23 -14.38
CA LEU A 164 9.78 9.18 -14.42
C LEU A 164 8.40 9.76 -14.67
N LEU A 165 8.07 10.91 -14.07
CA LEU A 165 6.80 11.60 -14.33
C LEU A 165 6.70 12.09 -15.79
N GLU A 166 7.80 12.55 -16.40
CA GLU A 166 7.81 12.95 -17.82
C GLU A 166 7.65 11.75 -18.77
N LYS A 167 8.34 10.63 -18.47
CA LYS A 167 8.36 9.46 -19.36
C LYS A 167 7.11 8.59 -19.26
N PHE A 168 6.55 8.46 -18.07
CA PHE A 168 5.47 7.52 -17.77
C PHE A 168 4.19 8.22 -17.27
N ASN A 169 4.02 9.50 -17.65
CA ASN A 169 2.84 10.30 -17.33
C ASN A 169 1.54 9.57 -17.73
N ASN A 170 0.52 9.65 -16.88
CA ASN A 170 -0.78 8.98 -17.04
C ASN A 170 -0.74 7.44 -17.09
N VAL A 171 0.39 6.82 -16.74
CA VAL A 171 0.52 5.36 -16.67
C VAL A 171 0.82 4.91 -15.25
N VAL A 172 1.64 5.69 -14.53
CA VAL A 172 1.98 5.45 -13.13
C VAL A 172 1.98 6.75 -12.31
N LYS A 173 1.65 6.63 -11.03
CA LYS A 173 1.93 7.67 -10.03
C LYS A 173 3.32 7.46 -9.47
N VAL A 174 4.06 8.57 -9.32
CA VAL A 174 5.41 8.58 -8.73
C VAL A 174 5.45 9.62 -7.60
N PHE A 175 5.67 9.17 -6.38
CA PHE A 175 5.71 10.04 -5.20
C PHE A 175 6.71 9.56 -4.16
N LYS A 176 7.14 10.46 -3.28
CA LYS A 176 8.01 10.11 -2.14
C LYS A 176 7.15 9.84 -0.92
N SER A 177 7.34 8.67 -0.31
CA SER A 177 6.76 8.35 1.00
C SER A 177 7.70 8.73 2.16
N PHE A 178 9.02 8.74 1.88
CA PHE A 178 10.08 9.26 2.75
C PHE A 178 11.11 10.01 1.89
N PRO A 179 11.97 10.84 2.49
CA PRO A 179 13.02 11.53 1.73
C PRO A 179 13.85 10.58 0.86
N THR A 180 14.13 9.38 1.36
CA THR A 180 14.96 8.34 0.73
C THR A 180 14.16 7.23 0.03
N TYR A 181 12.83 7.36 -0.09
CA TYR A 181 11.94 6.36 -0.71
C TYR A 181 11.11 7.00 -1.81
N LEU A 182 11.23 6.49 -3.03
CA LEU A 182 10.42 6.88 -4.19
C LEU A 182 9.55 5.71 -4.61
N GLU A 183 8.24 5.88 -4.49
CA GLU A 183 7.24 4.87 -4.83
C GLU A 183 6.69 5.08 -6.23
N ILE A 184 6.51 3.99 -6.95
CA ILE A 184 5.88 3.93 -8.28
C ILE A 184 4.76 2.91 -8.20
N VAL A 185 3.52 3.39 -8.43
CA VAL A 185 2.28 2.59 -8.34
C VAL A 185 1.42 2.82 -9.59
N PRO A 186 0.42 1.99 -9.87
CA PRO A 186 -0.51 2.23 -10.97
C PRO A 186 -1.17 3.61 -10.86
N GLU A 187 -1.40 4.29 -11.99
CA GLU A 187 -1.99 5.64 -12.04
C GLU A 187 -3.38 5.71 -11.42
N ASN A 188 -4.20 4.70 -11.64
CA ASN A 188 -5.61 4.74 -11.28
C ASN A 188 -5.93 4.24 -9.87
N VAL A 189 -4.94 4.15 -8.98
CA VAL A 189 -5.16 3.71 -7.60
C VAL A 189 -5.17 4.87 -6.62
N ASP A 190 -6.13 4.85 -5.72
CA ASP A 190 -6.20 5.64 -4.50
C ASP A 190 -7.15 4.97 -3.50
N LYS A 191 -7.04 5.34 -2.22
CA LYS A 191 -7.85 4.75 -1.14
C LYS A 191 -9.36 4.99 -1.35
N GLY A 192 -9.75 6.10 -1.97
CA GLY A 192 -11.17 6.41 -2.25
C GLY A 192 -11.75 5.49 -3.31
N LYS A 193 -11.07 5.30 -4.44
CA LYS A 193 -11.51 4.33 -5.47
C LYS A 193 -11.63 2.91 -4.92
N ALA A 194 -10.68 2.49 -4.10
CA ALA A 194 -10.73 1.18 -3.45
C ALA A 194 -11.89 1.09 -2.45
N LEU A 195 -12.17 2.16 -1.70
CA LEU A 195 -13.33 2.22 -0.81
C LEU A 195 -14.64 2.17 -1.61
N ARG A 196 -14.73 2.91 -2.72
CA ARG A 196 -15.88 2.84 -3.64
C ARG A 196 -16.10 1.42 -4.15
N PHE A 197 -15.05 0.76 -4.64
CA PHE A 197 -15.10 -0.62 -5.10
C PHE A 197 -15.61 -1.57 -4.00
N LEU A 198 -15.06 -1.45 -2.78
CA LEU A 198 -15.48 -2.25 -1.63
C LEU A 198 -16.92 -1.95 -1.23
N ARG A 199 -17.32 -0.68 -1.19
CA ARG A 199 -18.69 -0.21 -0.90
C ARG A 199 -19.71 -0.82 -1.85
N GLU A 200 -19.42 -0.76 -3.17
CA GLU A 200 -20.29 -1.32 -4.20
C GLU A 200 -20.37 -2.84 -4.10
N ARG A 201 -19.26 -3.51 -3.87
CA ARG A 201 -19.18 -4.97 -3.67
C ARG A 201 -20.01 -5.44 -2.48
N MET A 202 -19.97 -4.68 -1.37
CA MET A 202 -20.65 -5.00 -0.12
C MET A 202 -22.09 -4.46 -0.05
N GLY A 203 -22.53 -3.67 -1.02
CA GLY A 203 -23.85 -3.07 -1.07
C GLY A 203 -24.10 -1.99 0.00
N TRP A 204 -23.02 -1.34 0.49
CA TRP A 204 -23.13 -0.25 1.45
C TRP A 204 -23.54 1.06 0.78
N LYS A 205 -24.27 1.90 1.52
CA LYS A 205 -24.61 3.24 1.08
C LYS A 205 -23.55 4.22 1.56
N LYS A 206 -23.29 5.26 0.75
CA LYS A 206 -22.33 6.32 1.08
C LYS A 206 -22.64 6.98 2.44
N GLU A 207 -23.90 7.24 2.72
CA GLU A 207 -24.37 7.89 3.93
C GLU A 207 -24.25 7.02 5.20
N GLU A 208 -23.88 5.75 5.04
CA GLU A 208 -23.65 4.82 6.15
C GLU A 208 -22.17 4.75 6.56
N ILE A 209 -21.26 5.39 5.81
CA ILE A 209 -19.81 5.29 5.97
C ILE A 209 -19.29 6.49 6.79
N VAL A 210 -18.38 6.20 7.72
CA VAL A 210 -17.57 7.18 8.43
C VAL A 210 -16.10 6.84 8.17
N VAL A 211 -15.32 7.83 7.79
CA VAL A 211 -13.89 7.69 7.46
C VAL A 211 -13.05 8.46 8.45
N PHE A 212 -11.93 7.90 8.87
CA PHE A 212 -10.89 8.51 9.69
C PHE A 212 -9.56 8.43 8.95
N GLY A 213 -8.84 9.56 8.87
CA GLY A 213 -7.56 9.68 8.21
C GLY A 213 -6.90 11.01 8.56
N ASP A 214 -5.60 11.16 8.33
CA ASP A 214 -4.81 12.33 8.73
C ASP A 214 -3.94 12.90 7.60
N ASN A 215 -3.86 12.22 6.45
CA ASN A 215 -2.91 12.58 5.41
C ASN A 215 -3.58 12.80 4.04
N GLU A 216 -2.82 13.35 3.08
CA GLU A 216 -3.31 13.67 1.72
C GLU A 216 -3.86 12.45 0.96
N ASN A 217 -3.30 11.25 1.18
CA ASN A 217 -3.79 10.02 0.55
C ASN A 217 -5.16 9.56 1.08
N ASP A 218 -5.66 10.17 2.17
CA ASP A 218 -6.97 9.89 2.74
C ASP A 218 -8.07 10.80 2.18
N LEU A 219 -7.71 11.94 1.57
CA LEU A 219 -8.67 12.91 1.06
C LEU A 219 -9.70 12.28 0.13
N PHE A 220 -9.27 11.38 -0.74
CA PHE A 220 -10.17 10.67 -1.66
C PHE A 220 -11.18 9.75 -0.95
N MET A 221 -10.86 9.26 0.26
CA MET A 221 -11.84 8.49 1.05
C MET A 221 -12.93 9.37 1.65
N PHE A 222 -12.63 10.65 1.97
CA PHE A 222 -13.63 11.59 2.49
C PHE A 222 -14.64 12.01 1.43
N GLU A 223 -14.34 11.82 0.15
CA GLU A 223 -15.24 12.10 -0.98
C GLU A 223 -16.22 10.96 -1.25
N GLU A 224 -15.95 9.76 -0.72
CA GLU A 224 -16.76 8.56 -0.87
C GLU A 224 -17.73 8.35 0.28
#